data_dc87ec3dd832a509420bfa02c977ecc0
#
_entry.id   dc87ec3dd832a509420bfa02c977ecc0
#
_cell.length_a   1.000
_cell.length_b   1.000
_cell.length_c   1.000
_cell.angle_alpha   90.00
_cell.angle_beta   90.00
_cell.angle_gamma   90.00
#
_symmetry.space_group_name_H-M   'P 1'
#
loop_
_entity.id
_entity.type
_entity.pdbx_description
1 polymer ?
#
loop_
_entity_poly.entity_id
_entity_poly.type
_entity_poly.pdbx_seq_one_letter_code
_entity_poly.pdbx_strand_id
1 'polypeptide(L)'
;MLSCAAIFLVSDLPMTASSLVIVTDRGSLKAYRVNETPTRGPSLQLVQAFNITDAHGRLVDKVSDLAGRFPVTDGAGAHHGASSIAERTQLATETDRRIQRELADQITKIVSNNGKEGWSFAAPAEIHSAIVDLLPQAVRDRIVEHVKSDLVKVEPAKLISRFRSLQQI
;
A
#
# COMPACT_ATOMS: atom_id res chain seq x y z
N MET A 1 37.04 -44.61 -17.28
CA MET A 1 37.07 -43.16 -17.52
C MET A 1 35.64 -42.66 -17.51
N LEU A 2 35.25 -42.12 -16.37
CA LEU A 2 33.86 -41.68 -16.09
C LEU A 2 33.77 -40.20 -16.39
N SER A 3 33.00 -39.84 -17.45
CA SER A 3 32.68 -38.47 -17.78
C SER A 3 31.45 -38.04 -16.99
N CYS A 4 31.67 -37.17 -16.02
CA CYS A 4 30.64 -36.59 -15.19
C CYS A 4 30.03 -35.39 -15.94
N ALA A 5 28.94 -35.62 -16.67
CA ALA A 5 28.13 -34.56 -17.25
C ALA A 5 27.31 -33.92 -16.11
N ALA A 6 27.73 -32.77 -15.64
CA ALA A 6 26.97 -31.95 -14.73
C ALA A 6 25.77 -31.37 -15.52
N ILE A 7 24.61 -31.96 -15.32
CA ILE A 7 23.34 -31.40 -15.79
C ILE A 7 23.06 -30.19 -14.91
N PHE A 8 23.29 -29.00 -15.44
CA PHE A 8 22.76 -27.76 -14.89
C PHE A 8 21.22 -27.81 -15.09
N LEU A 9 20.55 -28.24 -14.05
CA LEU A 9 19.12 -27.98 -13.90
C LEU A 9 18.99 -26.48 -13.64
N VAL A 10 18.82 -25.71 -14.71
CA VAL A 10 18.24 -24.38 -14.63
C VAL A 10 16.83 -24.61 -14.12
N SER A 11 16.63 -24.32 -12.85
CA SER A 11 15.30 -24.30 -12.27
C SER A 11 14.51 -23.21 -12.98
N ASP A 12 13.74 -23.60 -14.01
CA ASP A 12 12.57 -22.87 -14.45
C ASP A 12 11.61 -22.87 -13.26
N LEU A 13 11.83 -21.91 -12.35
CA LEU A 13 10.81 -21.53 -11.39
C LEU A 13 9.67 -20.96 -12.24
N PRO A 14 8.49 -21.58 -12.24
CA PRO A 14 7.34 -20.99 -12.90
C PRO A 14 7.19 -19.61 -12.30
N MET A 15 7.25 -18.57 -13.12
CA MET A 15 6.91 -17.22 -12.69
C MET A 15 5.50 -17.31 -12.12
N THR A 16 5.41 -17.24 -10.82
CA THR A 16 4.16 -17.43 -10.09
C THR A 16 3.24 -16.31 -10.51
N ALA A 17 2.24 -16.63 -11.30
CA ALA A 17 1.22 -15.69 -11.71
C ALA A 17 0.63 -15.05 -10.45
N SER A 18 0.43 -13.75 -10.48
CA SER A 18 -0.14 -13.02 -9.33
C SER A 18 -1.63 -13.37 -9.23
N SER A 19 -2.05 -14.00 -8.15
CA SER A 19 -3.47 -14.34 -7.91
C SER A 19 -4.26 -13.20 -7.28
N LEU A 20 -3.56 -12.21 -6.72
CA LEU A 20 -4.13 -11.08 -6.03
C LEU A 20 -3.40 -9.79 -6.41
N VAL A 21 -4.15 -8.72 -6.63
CA VAL A 21 -3.62 -7.37 -6.85
C VAL A 21 -4.14 -6.46 -5.75
N ILE A 22 -3.25 -5.80 -5.04
CA ILE A 22 -3.60 -4.82 -4.01
C ILE A 22 -3.11 -3.45 -4.46
N VAL A 23 -4.03 -2.51 -4.53
CA VAL A 23 -3.75 -1.10 -4.80
C VAL A 23 -4.17 -0.26 -3.60
N THR A 24 -3.32 0.65 -3.18
CA THR A 24 -3.61 1.53 -2.05
C THR A 24 -3.12 2.95 -2.30
N ASP A 25 -3.78 3.89 -1.68
CA ASP A 25 -3.32 5.25 -1.46
C ASP A 25 -3.27 5.53 0.05
N ARG A 26 -3.13 6.80 0.44
CA ARG A 26 -3.09 7.20 1.86
C ARG A 26 -4.41 6.93 2.59
N GLY A 27 -5.55 6.92 1.90
CA GLY A 27 -6.88 6.87 2.51
C GLY A 27 -7.72 5.67 2.14
N SER A 28 -7.28 4.86 1.16
CA SER A 28 -8.06 3.73 0.70
C SER A 28 -7.20 2.58 0.20
N LEU A 29 -7.77 1.39 0.29
CA LEU A 29 -7.17 0.16 -0.19
C LEU A 29 -8.23 -0.64 -0.95
N LYS A 30 -7.84 -1.19 -2.09
CA LYS A 30 -8.66 -2.11 -2.88
C LYS A 30 -7.87 -3.37 -3.20
N ALA A 31 -8.47 -4.51 -2.97
CA ALA A 31 -7.92 -5.81 -3.30
C ALA A 31 -8.75 -6.48 -4.40
N TYR A 32 -8.07 -6.95 -5.43
CA TYR A 32 -8.66 -7.61 -6.57
C TYR A 32 -8.11 -9.01 -6.70
N ARG A 33 -8.99 -10.00 -6.90
CA ARG A 33 -8.60 -11.34 -7.33
C ARG A 33 -8.40 -11.36 -8.83
N VAL A 34 -7.35 -12.00 -9.27
CA VAL A 34 -7.07 -12.23 -10.68
C VAL A 34 -7.80 -13.51 -11.08
N ASN A 35 -8.71 -13.40 -12.05
CA ASN A 35 -9.38 -14.54 -12.67
C ASN A 35 -8.86 -14.69 -14.09
N GLU A 36 -8.33 -15.85 -14.40
CA GLU A 36 -7.87 -16.21 -15.73
C GLU A 36 -9.02 -16.86 -16.51
N THR A 37 -9.31 -16.33 -17.67
CA THR A 37 -10.30 -16.91 -18.56
C THR A 37 -9.59 -17.30 -19.88
N PRO A 38 -9.59 -18.56 -20.28
CA PRO A 38 -8.85 -19.03 -21.48
C PRO A 38 -9.18 -18.26 -22.76
N THR A 39 -10.37 -17.67 -22.83
CA THR A 39 -10.88 -16.98 -24.02
C THR A 39 -10.77 -15.46 -23.98
N ARG A 40 -10.64 -14.83 -22.79
CA ARG A 40 -10.71 -13.39 -22.64
C ARG A 40 -9.49 -12.76 -21.94
N GLY A 41 -8.52 -13.60 -21.56
CA GLY A 41 -7.37 -13.14 -20.77
C GLY A 41 -7.72 -12.83 -19.30
N PRO A 42 -6.77 -12.23 -18.55
CA PRO A 42 -6.94 -11.96 -17.13
C PRO A 42 -8.03 -10.92 -16.90
N SER A 43 -8.81 -11.10 -15.84
CA SER A 43 -9.81 -10.16 -15.35
C SER A 43 -9.63 -9.93 -13.85
N LEU A 44 -9.97 -8.73 -13.39
CA LEU A 44 -9.85 -8.34 -11.97
C LEU A 44 -11.23 -8.25 -11.34
N GLN A 45 -11.46 -9.04 -10.31
CA GLN A 45 -12.66 -9.00 -9.49
C GLN A 45 -12.34 -8.33 -8.15
N LEU A 46 -13.06 -7.27 -7.81
CA LEU A 46 -12.93 -6.62 -6.50
C LEU A 46 -13.37 -7.60 -5.40
N VAL A 47 -12.46 -7.92 -4.50
CA VAL A 47 -12.72 -8.81 -3.33
C VAL A 47 -13.00 -7.98 -2.10
N GLN A 48 -12.21 -6.91 -1.89
CA GLN A 48 -12.32 -6.08 -0.72
C GLN A 48 -11.94 -4.64 -1.04
N ALA A 49 -12.68 -3.70 -0.45
CA ALA A 49 -12.35 -2.29 -0.43
C ALA A 49 -12.36 -1.80 1.03
N PHE A 50 -11.35 -1.03 1.41
CA PHE A 50 -11.20 -0.48 2.74
C PHE A 50 -10.87 1.00 2.65
N ASN A 51 -11.53 1.83 3.45
CA ASN A 51 -11.30 3.26 3.52
C ASN A 51 -10.92 3.64 4.95
N ILE A 52 -9.86 4.42 5.09
CA ILE A 52 -9.40 4.93 6.36
C ILE A 52 -10.05 6.30 6.59
N THR A 53 -10.96 6.38 7.54
CA THR A 53 -11.69 7.61 7.87
C THR A 53 -10.75 8.74 8.28
N ASP A 54 -9.68 8.41 9.00
CA ASP A 54 -8.69 9.37 9.49
C ASP A 54 -7.85 10.03 8.39
N ALA A 55 -7.75 9.40 7.22
CA ALA A 55 -7.00 9.94 6.09
C ALA A 55 -7.71 11.07 5.37
N HIS A 56 -9.03 11.17 5.50
CA HIS A 56 -9.86 12.15 4.80
C HIS A 56 -10.09 13.46 5.58
N GLY A 57 -9.76 13.48 6.89
CA GLY A 57 -9.83 14.70 7.69
C GLY A 57 -8.68 15.65 7.37
N ARG A 58 -8.97 16.91 7.04
CA ARG A 58 -7.91 17.93 6.99
C ARG A 58 -7.35 18.12 8.39
N LEU A 59 -6.02 18.26 8.49
CA LEU A 59 -5.36 18.52 9.75
C LEU A 59 -5.94 19.74 10.48
N VAL A 60 -6.41 20.71 9.69
CA VAL A 60 -7.06 21.93 10.17
C VAL A 60 -8.39 21.62 10.85
N ASP A 61 -9.16 20.65 10.37
CA ASP A 61 -10.47 20.30 10.97
C ASP A 61 -10.27 19.53 12.30
N LYS A 62 -9.16 18.81 12.44
CA LYS A 62 -8.81 18.10 13.70
C LYS A 62 -8.22 19.02 14.77
N VAL A 63 -7.70 20.18 14.39
CA VAL A 63 -7.04 21.14 15.30
C VAL A 63 -7.91 22.34 15.60
N SER A 64 -8.96 22.62 14.81
CA SER A 64 -9.80 23.81 14.99
C SER A 64 -10.66 23.74 16.26
N ASP A 65 -10.96 22.57 16.80
CA ASP A 65 -11.71 22.42 18.05
C ASP A 65 -10.91 22.78 19.31
N LEU A 66 -9.57 22.88 19.20
CA LEU A 66 -8.69 23.24 20.31
C LEU A 66 -8.24 24.70 20.32
N ALA A 67 -8.60 25.48 19.29
CA ALA A 67 -8.38 26.91 19.26
C ALA A 67 -9.52 27.65 19.96
N GLY A 68 -9.80 27.29 21.21
CA GLY A 68 -10.60 28.09 22.12
C GLY A 68 -9.94 29.45 22.25
N ARG A 69 -10.69 30.50 21.95
CA ARG A 69 -10.36 31.91 22.11
C ARG A 69 -9.76 32.16 23.48
N PHE A 70 -8.45 32.26 23.56
CA PHE A 70 -7.82 32.96 24.66
C PHE A 70 -7.58 34.40 24.19
N PRO A 71 -8.12 35.43 24.88
CA PRO A 71 -7.79 36.81 24.58
C PRO A 71 -6.30 36.98 24.85
N VAL A 72 -5.57 37.45 23.84
CA VAL A 72 -4.18 37.87 23.98
C VAL A 72 -4.16 39.06 24.93
N THR A 73 -3.80 38.81 26.17
CA THR A 73 -3.43 39.88 27.07
C THR A 73 -2.00 40.26 26.75
N ASP A 74 -1.82 41.53 26.42
CA ASP A 74 -0.57 42.20 26.13
C ASP A 74 0.51 41.90 27.19
N GLY A 75 1.66 41.36 26.72
CA GLY A 75 2.80 41.12 27.62
C GLY A 75 3.94 40.43 26.87
N ALA A 76 4.87 41.21 26.37
CA ALA A 76 6.24 40.93 25.93
C ALA A 76 6.72 39.48 26.01
N GLY A 77 6.93 38.81 24.86
CA GLY A 77 7.63 37.52 24.80
C GLY A 77 7.35 36.78 23.51
N ALA A 78 7.86 37.29 22.42
CA ALA A 78 7.83 36.60 21.11
C ALA A 78 8.59 35.29 21.17
N HIS A 79 7.91 34.14 21.03
CA HIS A 79 8.47 32.87 20.50
C HIS A 79 7.43 31.74 20.36
N HIS A 80 6.13 32.04 20.34
CA HIS A 80 5.10 30.96 20.23
C HIS A 80 4.79 30.46 18.81
N GLY A 81 5.31 31.09 17.75
CA GLY A 81 5.04 30.67 16.37
C GLY A 81 5.76 29.40 15.94
N ALA A 82 6.97 29.15 16.44
CA ALA A 82 7.78 28.00 16.02
C ALA A 82 7.30 26.69 16.66
N SER A 83 6.79 26.71 17.89
CA SER A 83 6.27 25.55 18.62
C SER A 83 5.03 24.97 17.91
N SER A 84 4.08 25.80 17.51
CA SER A 84 2.85 25.33 16.85
C SER A 84 3.08 24.68 15.48
N ILE A 85 4.11 25.10 14.75
CA ILE A 85 4.48 24.49 13.46
C ILE A 85 5.12 23.11 13.69
N ALA A 86 6.03 23.01 14.66
CA ALA A 86 6.66 21.74 15.02
C ALA A 86 5.64 20.72 15.53
N GLU A 87 4.71 21.12 16.38
CA GLU A 87 3.63 20.26 16.87
C GLU A 87 2.71 19.77 15.75
N ARG A 88 2.34 20.63 14.80
CA ARG A 88 1.54 20.24 13.63
C ARG A 88 2.28 19.25 12.76
N THR A 89 3.58 19.43 12.54
CA THR A 89 4.40 18.52 11.76
C THR A 89 4.51 17.16 12.44
N GLN A 90 4.70 17.11 13.76
CA GLN A 90 4.73 15.88 14.54
C GLN A 90 3.39 15.14 14.46
N LEU A 91 2.27 15.85 14.62
CA LEU A 91 0.93 15.26 14.53
C LEU A 91 0.66 14.67 13.14
N ALA A 92 1.07 15.36 12.08
CA ALA A 92 0.96 14.86 10.71
C ALA A 92 1.76 13.56 10.52
N THR A 93 3.01 13.55 10.99
CA THR A 93 3.90 12.38 10.91
C THR A 93 3.35 11.19 11.69
N GLU A 94 2.83 11.39 12.89
CA GLU A 94 2.22 10.32 13.69
C GLU A 94 0.93 9.78 13.04
N THR A 95 0.12 10.66 12.46
CA THR A 95 -1.07 10.26 11.71
C THR A 95 -0.69 9.39 10.51
N ASP A 96 0.34 9.79 9.74
CA ASP A 96 0.81 9.02 8.60
C ASP A 96 1.34 7.64 9.00
N ARG A 97 2.12 7.56 10.08
CA ARG A 97 2.60 6.29 10.63
C ARG A 97 1.45 5.37 11.07
N ARG A 98 0.41 5.92 11.67
CA ARG A 98 -0.77 5.15 12.07
C ARG A 98 -1.51 4.61 10.85
N ILE A 99 -1.73 5.44 9.83
CA ILE A 99 -2.35 5.05 8.57
C ILE A 99 -1.55 3.93 7.89
N GLN A 100 -0.23 4.06 7.82
CA GLN A 100 0.64 3.05 7.20
C GLN A 100 0.59 1.71 7.94
N ARG A 101 0.55 1.71 9.28
CA ARG A 101 0.38 0.49 10.08
C ARG A 101 -0.98 -0.17 9.81
N GLU A 102 -2.05 0.62 9.80
CA GLU A 102 -3.39 0.12 9.54
C GLU A 102 -3.51 -0.48 8.14
N LEU A 103 -2.93 0.16 7.12
CA LEU A 103 -2.85 -0.39 5.77
C LEU A 103 -2.06 -1.71 5.74
N ALA A 104 -0.91 -1.78 6.40
CA ALA A 104 -0.10 -3.00 6.47
C ALA A 104 -0.83 -4.15 7.17
N ASP A 105 -1.58 -3.87 8.24
CA ASP A 105 -2.39 -4.84 8.94
C ASP A 105 -3.54 -5.37 8.07
N GLN A 106 -4.23 -4.50 7.33
CA GLN A 106 -5.28 -4.91 6.40
C GLN A 106 -4.72 -5.73 5.24
N ILE A 107 -3.60 -5.32 4.64
CA ILE A 107 -2.90 -6.08 3.60
C ILE A 107 -2.53 -7.46 4.12
N THR A 108 -1.97 -7.55 5.31
CA THR A 108 -1.58 -8.82 5.94
C THR A 108 -2.78 -9.76 6.10
N LYS A 109 -3.93 -9.26 6.56
CA LYS A 109 -5.17 -10.05 6.70
C LYS A 109 -5.66 -10.54 5.34
N ILE A 110 -5.72 -9.66 4.33
CA ILE A 110 -6.20 -10.00 2.98
C ILE A 110 -5.31 -11.07 2.35
N VAL A 111 -3.99 -10.88 2.38
CA VAL A 111 -3.04 -11.81 1.80
C VAL A 111 -3.02 -13.14 2.53
N SER A 112 -3.17 -13.15 3.86
CA SER A 112 -3.26 -14.38 4.65
C SER A 112 -4.52 -15.19 4.33
N ASN A 113 -5.64 -14.52 4.08
CA ASN A 113 -6.90 -15.16 3.71
C ASN A 113 -6.91 -15.68 2.25
N ASN A 114 -6.02 -15.18 1.39
CA ASN A 114 -5.93 -15.59 -0.02
C ASN A 114 -4.97 -16.79 -0.23
N GLY A 115 -4.61 -17.51 0.81
CA GLY A 115 -3.73 -18.69 0.71
C GLY A 115 -2.24 -18.33 0.63
N LYS A 116 -1.46 -19.15 -0.09
CA LYS A 116 0.01 -19.00 -0.22
C LYS A 116 0.47 -18.45 -1.56
N GLU A 117 -0.44 -18.05 -2.41
CA GLU A 117 -0.16 -17.58 -3.77
C GLU A 117 0.53 -16.20 -3.77
N GLY A 118 1.20 -15.89 -4.89
CA GLY A 118 1.86 -14.62 -5.10
C GLY A 118 0.85 -13.48 -5.29
N TRP A 119 1.26 -12.26 -4.96
CA TRP A 119 0.43 -11.08 -5.11
C TRP A 119 1.21 -9.87 -5.61
N SER A 120 0.54 -8.95 -6.28
CA SER A 120 1.13 -7.71 -6.79
C SER A 120 0.67 -6.51 -5.99
N PHE A 121 1.58 -5.55 -5.78
CA PHE A 121 1.36 -4.39 -4.92
C PHE A 121 1.58 -3.07 -5.65
N ALA A 122 0.61 -2.16 -5.56
CA ALA A 122 0.74 -0.79 -6.03
C ALA A 122 0.37 0.22 -4.95
N ALA A 123 1.24 1.21 -4.79
CA ALA A 123 1.04 2.35 -3.90
C ALA A 123 1.84 3.56 -4.41
N PRO A 124 1.47 4.80 -4.05
CA PRO A 124 2.31 5.97 -4.28
C PRO A 124 3.72 5.78 -3.72
N ALA A 125 4.72 6.30 -4.42
CA ALA A 125 6.13 6.13 -4.05
C ALA A 125 6.44 6.56 -2.61
N GLU A 126 5.72 7.56 -2.12
CA GLU A 126 5.88 8.15 -0.77
C GLU A 126 5.57 7.16 0.36
N ILE A 127 4.56 6.31 0.18
CA ILE A 127 4.09 5.37 1.20
C ILE A 127 4.46 3.92 0.91
N HIS A 128 4.83 3.61 -0.35
CA HIS A 128 5.10 2.26 -0.81
C HIS A 128 6.15 1.54 0.05
N SER A 129 7.33 2.13 0.20
CA SER A 129 8.41 1.51 0.96
C SER A 129 8.07 1.35 2.44
N ALA A 130 7.45 2.39 3.03
CA ALA A 130 7.04 2.36 4.44
C ALA A 130 6.02 1.24 4.74
N ILE A 131 5.06 1.01 3.83
CA ILE A 131 4.09 -0.08 3.97
C ILE A 131 4.80 -1.43 3.84
N VAL A 132 5.64 -1.62 2.81
CA VAL A 132 6.37 -2.88 2.59
C VAL A 132 7.25 -3.25 3.78
N ASP A 133 7.91 -2.26 4.40
CA ASP A 133 8.77 -2.48 5.58
C ASP A 133 7.97 -2.91 6.82
N LEU A 134 6.71 -2.51 6.92
CA LEU A 134 5.80 -2.89 8.01
C LEU A 134 5.17 -4.27 7.81
N LEU A 135 5.20 -4.84 6.59
CA LEU A 135 4.65 -6.17 6.33
C LEU A 135 5.51 -7.26 6.96
N PRO A 136 4.88 -8.32 7.50
CA PRO A 136 5.59 -9.54 7.91
C PRO A 136 6.42 -10.13 6.76
N GLN A 137 7.57 -10.71 7.07
CA GLN A 137 8.48 -11.29 6.07
C GLN A 137 7.76 -12.29 5.16
N ALA A 138 6.97 -13.19 5.72
CA ALA A 138 6.21 -14.21 4.97
C ALA A 138 5.18 -13.62 3.97
N VAL A 139 4.69 -12.41 4.20
CA VAL A 139 3.78 -11.68 3.29
C VAL A 139 4.59 -10.95 2.23
N ARG A 140 5.70 -10.34 2.62
CA ARG A 140 6.61 -9.58 1.74
C ARG A 140 7.25 -10.47 0.69
N ASP A 141 7.74 -11.65 1.07
CA ASP A 141 8.42 -12.60 0.17
C ASP A 141 7.51 -13.13 -0.95
N ARG A 142 6.21 -12.92 -0.82
CA ARG A 142 5.19 -13.33 -1.79
C ARG A 142 4.80 -12.22 -2.77
N ILE A 143 5.41 -11.04 -2.66
CA ILE A 143 5.15 -9.96 -3.61
C ILE A 143 5.86 -10.28 -4.92
N VAL A 144 5.08 -10.49 -5.97
CA VAL A 144 5.57 -10.80 -7.33
C VAL A 144 6.01 -9.53 -8.05
N GLU A 145 5.25 -8.46 -7.87
CA GLU A 145 5.50 -7.19 -8.56
C GLU A 145 5.19 -5.99 -7.68
N HIS A 146 6.05 -4.97 -7.76
CA HIS A 146 5.91 -3.69 -7.09
C HIS A 146 5.66 -2.57 -8.11
N VAL A 147 4.59 -1.82 -7.95
CA VAL A 147 4.27 -0.65 -8.78
C VAL A 147 4.20 0.60 -7.89
N LYS A 148 5.11 1.55 -8.10
CA LYS A 148 5.15 2.81 -7.34
C LYS A 148 4.29 3.86 -8.04
N SER A 149 2.97 3.70 -7.98
CA SER A 149 2.00 4.60 -8.58
C SER A 149 0.67 4.57 -7.83
N ASP A 150 -0.03 5.70 -7.80
CA ASP A 150 -1.41 5.76 -7.31
C ASP A 150 -2.35 5.19 -8.37
N LEU A 151 -2.86 3.99 -8.10
CA LEU A 151 -3.76 3.26 -9.00
C LEU A 151 -5.16 3.02 -8.40
N VAL A 152 -5.45 3.55 -7.22
CA VAL A 152 -6.73 3.29 -6.52
C VAL A 152 -7.94 3.78 -7.29
N LYS A 153 -7.80 4.86 -8.05
CA LYS A 153 -8.88 5.45 -8.87
C LYS A 153 -8.96 4.89 -10.28
N VAL A 154 -8.01 4.01 -10.65
CA VAL A 154 -7.97 3.41 -11.98
C VAL A 154 -8.99 2.27 -12.07
N GLU A 155 -9.70 2.19 -13.19
CA GLU A 155 -10.64 1.11 -13.47
C GLU A 155 -9.95 -0.26 -13.53
N PRO A 156 -10.58 -1.33 -13.04
CA PRO A 156 -9.99 -2.68 -13.02
C PRO A 156 -9.48 -3.15 -14.39
N ALA A 157 -10.18 -2.85 -15.46
CA ALA A 157 -9.76 -3.22 -16.81
C ALA A 157 -8.43 -2.55 -17.23
N LYS A 158 -8.21 -1.31 -16.80
CA LYS A 158 -6.99 -0.55 -17.06
C LYS A 158 -5.85 -0.92 -16.10
N LEU A 159 -6.17 -1.47 -14.92
CA LEU A 159 -5.16 -1.94 -13.97
C LEU A 159 -4.34 -3.09 -14.54
N ILE A 160 -4.94 -3.98 -15.32
CA ILE A 160 -4.25 -5.14 -15.95
C ILE A 160 -3.04 -4.66 -16.74
N SER A 161 -3.17 -3.59 -17.52
CA SER A 161 -2.07 -3.05 -18.32
C SER A 161 -0.96 -2.37 -17.49
N ARG A 162 -1.17 -2.14 -16.21
CA ARG A 162 -0.19 -1.53 -15.30
C ARG A 162 0.70 -2.54 -14.61
N PHE A 163 0.30 -3.82 -14.59
CA PHE A 163 1.05 -4.91 -13.97
C PHE A 163 1.59 -5.85 -15.06
N ARG A 164 2.92 -5.98 -15.10
CA ARG A 164 3.59 -6.88 -16.06
C ARG A 164 3.28 -8.34 -15.77
N SER A 165 3.17 -8.68 -14.48
CA SER A 165 2.82 -10.03 -14.02
C SER A 165 1.45 -10.51 -14.55
N LEU A 166 0.54 -9.59 -14.89
CA LEU A 166 -0.77 -9.91 -15.45
C LEU A 166 -0.80 -9.94 -16.98
N GLN A 167 0.22 -9.41 -17.65
CA GLN A 167 0.30 -9.39 -19.12
C GLN A 167 0.93 -10.66 -19.69
N GLN A 168 1.55 -11.48 -18.85
CA GLN A 168 2.28 -12.70 -19.26
C GLN A 168 1.45 -13.97 -19.07
N ILE A 169 0.16 -13.83 -18.78
CA ILE A 169 -0.77 -14.92 -18.53
C ILE A 169 -1.56 -15.26 -19.79
#